data_0c0a21a2d15ea2f906b3164421278fa4
#
_entry.id   0c0a21a2d15ea2f906b3164421278fa4
#
_cell.length_a   1.000
_cell.length_b   1.000
_cell.length_c   1.000
_cell.angle_alpha   90.00
_cell.angle_beta   90.00
_cell.angle_gamma   90.00
#
_symmetry.space_group_name_H-M   'P 1'
#
loop_
_entity.id
_entity.type
_entity.pdbx_description
1 polymer ?
#
loop_
_entity_poly.entity_id
_entity_poly.type
_entity_poly.pdbx_seq_one_letter_code
_entity_poly.pdbx_strand_id
1 'polypeptide(L)'
;MTPAAALDRGLGELALELSGGACEQLLRYVELLAKWNRTYNLTAIRDPLEMVSHHLLDSLAVLPHLPLPPLQPTLADVGSGAGLPGIPLAIARPQWRVTLNDASQKKTAFLRQTAIELALANVTVHEGRVEAWRPAARFAVVISRAFAELTGFISACRHLVAPGGVLAAMRGVAPVEPGASEVIALRVPMLDAQRHLVLYRVGS
;
A
#
# COMPACT_ATOMS: atom_id res chain seq x y z
N MET A 1 19.69 -14.88 -7.57
CA MET A 1 19.22 -14.42 -6.23
C MET A 1 17.81 -14.96 -6.01
N THR A 2 17.50 -15.44 -4.81
CA THR A 2 16.13 -15.90 -4.48
C THR A 2 15.26 -14.73 -4.01
N PRO A 3 13.91 -14.82 -4.08
CA PRO A 3 13.01 -13.80 -3.53
C PRO A 3 13.28 -13.50 -2.03
N ALA A 4 13.62 -14.53 -1.24
CA ALA A 4 13.96 -14.36 0.18
C ALA A 4 15.24 -13.53 0.36
N ALA A 5 16.31 -13.86 -0.36
CA ALA A 5 17.56 -13.10 -0.31
C ALA A 5 17.40 -11.67 -0.85
N ALA A 6 16.51 -11.46 -1.82
CA ALA A 6 16.20 -10.14 -2.33
C ALA A 6 15.43 -9.29 -1.31
N LEU A 7 14.47 -9.90 -0.60
CA LEU A 7 13.71 -9.23 0.45
C LEU A 7 14.63 -8.83 1.62
N ASP A 8 15.44 -9.77 2.11
CA ASP A 8 16.39 -9.54 3.22
C ASP A 8 17.35 -8.39 2.89
N ARG A 9 18.00 -8.44 1.72
CA ARG A 9 18.86 -7.36 1.24
C ARG A 9 18.13 -6.02 1.17
N GLY A 10 16.92 -6.01 0.56
CA GLY A 10 16.14 -4.80 0.37
C GLY A 10 15.67 -4.19 1.69
N LEU A 11 15.29 -5.00 2.68
CA LEU A 11 14.95 -4.52 4.03
C LEU A 11 16.15 -3.88 4.72
N GLY A 12 17.35 -4.48 4.57
CA GLY A 12 18.59 -3.90 5.07
C GLY A 12 18.91 -2.54 4.44
N GLU A 13 18.75 -2.42 3.11
CA GLU A 13 18.96 -1.14 2.39
C GLU A 13 17.91 -0.07 2.77
N LEU A 14 16.68 -0.46 3.14
CA LEU A 14 15.62 0.43 3.64
C LEU A 14 15.76 0.74 5.14
N ALA A 15 16.72 0.12 5.83
CA ALA A 15 16.85 0.16 7.30
C ALA A 15 15.55 -0.21 8.03
N LEU A 16 14.81 -1.20 7.51
CA LEU A 16 13.57 -1.71 8.07
C LEU A 16 13.80 -3.05 8.75
N GLU A 17 13.52 -3.09 10.05
CA GLU A 17 13.51 -4.33 10.82
C GLU A 17 12.09 -4.90 10.86
N LEU A 18 11.94 -6.12 10.37
CA LEU A 18 10.72 -6.90 10.44
C LEU A 18 10.97 -8.22 11.17
N SER A 19 9.95 -8.77 11.82
CA SER A 19 10.04 -10.10 12.38
C SER A 19 10.20 -11.18 11.31
N GLY A 20 10.80 -12.32 11.63
CA GLY A 20 10.92 -13.45 10.70
C GLY A 20 9.55 -13.90 10.17
N GLY A 21 8.53 -13.93 11.02
CA GLY A 21 7.17 -14.25 10.61
C GLY A 21 6.58 -13.24 9.61
N ALA A 22 6.90 -11.96 9.74
CA ALA A 22 6.48 -10.95 8.75
C ALA A 22 7.19 -11.15 7.39
N CYS A 23 8.48 -11.49 7.40
CA CYS A 23 9.20 -11.80 6.17
C CYS A 23 8.62 -13.05 5.47
N GLU A 24 8.29 -14.09 6.21
CA GLU A 24 7.62 -15.28 5.67
C GLU A 24 6.24 -14.95 5.09
N GLN A 25 5.43 -14.14 5.78
CA GLN A 25 4.14 -13.69 5.27
C GLN A 25 4.28 -12.85 3.98
N LEU A 26 5.27 -11.98 3.87
CA LEU A 26 5.55 -11.21 2.65
C LEU A 26 5.90 -12.11 1.46
N LEU A 27 6.75 -13.12 1.68
CA LEU A 27 7.11 -14.09 0.65
C LEU A 27 5.89 -14.94 0.24
N ARG A 28 5.10 -15.38 1.22
CA ARG A 28 3.86 -16.10 0.97
C ARG A 28 2.85 -15.27 0.19
N TYR A 29 2.78 -13.97 0.48
CA TYR A 29 1.94 -13.06 -0.33
C TYR A 29 2.40 -12.99 -1.79
N VAL A 30 3.71 -12.94 -2.08
CA VAL A 30 4.22 -13.00 -3.45
C VAL A 30 3.80 -14.30 -4.17
N GLU A 31 3.88 -15.44 -3.49
CA GLU A 31 3.43 -16.72 -4.05
C GLU A 31 1.93 -16.72 -4.39
N LEU A 32 1.10 -16.21 -3.47
CA LEU A 32 -0.34 -16.07 -3.68
C LEU A 32 -0.64 -15.13 -4.85
N LEU A 33 0.02 -13.98 -4.89
CA LEU A 33 -0.14 -13.02 -5.98
C LEU A 33 0.27 -13.63 -7.31
N ALA A 34 1.41 -14.31 -7.40
CA ALA A 34 1.86 -14.99 -8.61
C ALA A 34 0.87 -16.07 -9.07
N LYS A 35 0.32 -16.85 -8.13
CA LYS A 35 -0.70 -17.88 -8.41
C LYS A 35 -1.97 -17.26 -8.99
N TRP A 36 -2.55 -16.26 -8.33
CA TRP A 36 -3.78 -15.61 -8.76
C TRP A 36 -3.61 -14.78 -10.04
N ASN A 37 -2.43 -14.19 -10.22
CA ASN A 37 -2.13 -13.35 -11.39
C ASN A 37 -2.22 -14.13 -12.71
N ARG A 38 -2.00 -15.45 -12.70
CA ARG A 38 -2.14 -16.31 -13.87
C ARG A 38 -3.56 -16.30 -14.46
N THR A 39 -4.57 -16.13 -13.58
CA THR A 39 -5.98 -16.18 -13.97
C THR A 39 -6.61 -14.79 -14.06
N TYR A 40 -6.25 -13.88 -13.14
CA TYR A 40 -7.00 -12.64 -12.94
C TYR A 40 -6.27 -11.38 -13.42
N ASN A 41 -5.00 -11.47 -13.86
CA ASN A 41 -4.20 -10.33 -14.31
C ASN A 41 -4.20 -9.17 -13.29
N LEU A 42 -3.85 -9.48 -12.05
CA LEU A 42 -3.82 -8.52 -10.94
C LEU A 42 -2.67 -7.50 -11.06
N THR A 43 -1.58 -7.91 -11.70
CA THR A 43 -0.39 -7.09 -11.94
C THR A 43 0.26 -7.46 -13.26
N ALA A 44 0.97 -6.49 -13.88
CA ALA A 44 1.78 -6.72 -15.06
C ALA A 44 3.07 -7.51 -14.77
N ILE A 45 3.58 -7.44 -13.53
CA ILE A 45 4.78 -8.16 -13.10
C ILE A 45 4.44 -9.64 -12.91
N ARG A 46 5.24 -10.52 -13.51
CA ARG A 46 5.01 -11.97 -13.46
C ARG A 46 6.10 -12.74 -12.73
N ASP A 47 7.33 -12.23 -12.74
CA ASP A 47 8.46 -12.84 -12.04
C ASP A 47 8.35 -12.58 -10.53
N PRO A 48 8.31 -13.61 -9.66
CA PRO A 48 8.33 -13.43 -8.20
C PRO A 48 9.51 -12.62 -7.68
N LEU A 49 10.67 -12.68 -8.32
CA LEU A 49 11.82 -11.87 -7.94
C LEU A 49 11.58 -10.38 -8.21
N GLU A 50 11.00 -10.05 -9.37
CA GLU A 50 10.60 -8.67 -9.68
C GLU A 50 9.46 -8.18 -8.76
N MET A 51 8.55 -9.07 -8.33
CA MET A 51 7.50 -8.72 -7.35
C MET A 51 8.09 -8.27 -6.02
N VAL A 52 9.26 -8.77 -5.61
CA VAL A 52 9.92 -8.29 -4.38
C VAL A 52 10.27 -6.81 -4.50
N SER A 53 10.97 -6.38 -5.55
CA SER A 53 11.38 -4.98 -5.71
C SER A 53 10.20 -4.07 -6.06
N HIS A 54 9.40 -4.42 -7.08
CA HIS A 54 8.34 -3.58 -7.64
C HIS A 54 7.06 -3.55 -6.79
N HIS A 55 6.87 -4.51 -5.89
CA HIS A 55 5.67 -4.59 -5.06
C HIS A 55 5.99 -4.52 -3.57
N LEU A 56 6.83 -5.42 -3.03
CA LEU A 56 7.10 -5.42 -1.60
C LEU A 56 7.92 -4.21 -1.16
N LEU A 57 9.13 -4.04 -1.72
CA LEU A 57 10.03 -2.97 -1.31
C LEU A 57 9.50 -1.59 -1.70
N ASP A 58 8.86 -1.46 -2.86
CA ASP A 58 8.17 -0.24 -3.28
C ASP A 58 7.08 0.16 -2.25
N SER A 59 6.28 -0.82 -1.79
CA SER A 59 5.26 -0.59 -0.76
C SER A 59 5.84 -0.28 0.62
N LEU A 60 6.92 -0.96 1.01
CA LEU A 60 7.54 -0.80 2.33
C LEU A 60 8.36 0.48 2.45
N ALA A 61 8.87 1.02 1.33
CA ALA A 61 9.64 2.25 1.31
C ALA A 61 8.87 3.48 1.84
N VAL A 62 7.54 3.43 1.88
CA VAL A 62 6.73 4.54 2.43
C VAL A 62 6.63 4.52 3.95
N LEU A 63 6.93 3.39 4.62
CA LEU A 63 6.72 3.21 6.07
C LEU A 63 7.31 4.33 6.94
N PRO A 64 8.57 4.76 6.73
CA PRO A 64 9.17 5.81 7.57
C PRO A 64 8.52 7.19 7.40
N HIS A 65 7.75 7.37 6.33
CA HIS A 65 7.21 8.68 5.92
C HIS A 65 5.72 8.83 6.19
N LEU A 66 5.03 7.76 6.62
CA LEU A 66 3.59 7.84 6.92
C LEU A 66 3.36 8.43 8.32
N PRO A 67 2.69 9.59 8.44
CA PRO A 67 2.46 10.24 9.73
C PRO A 67 1.27 9.60 10.46
N LEU A 68 1.43 8.35 10.86
CA LEU A 68 0.40 7.62 11.60
C LEU A 68 0.52 7.88 13.11
N PRO A 69 -0.62 8.07 13.81
CA PRO A 69 -0.60 8.26 15.25
C PRO A 69 -0.12 7.01 15.97
N PRO A 70 0.57 7.13 17.12
CA PRO A 70 1.08 5.98 17.86
C PRO A 70 -0.02 5.08 18.43
N LEU A 71 -1.18 5.67 18.72
CA LEU A 71 -2.35 4.95 19.23
C LEU A 71 -3.38 4.76 18.12
N GLN A 72 -3.83 3.52 17.92
CA GLN A 72 -4.85 3.12 16.96
C GLN A 72 -4.65 3.67 15.53
N PRO A 73 -3.48 3.44 14.93
CA PRO A 73 -3.20 3.89 13.57
C PRO A 73 -4.17 3.25 12.58
N THR A 74 -4.86 4.07 11.79
CA THR A 74 -5.83 3.62 10.78
C THR A 74 -5.38 4.07 9.40
N LEU A 75 -5.36 3.13 8.46
CA LEU A 75 -4.96 3.37 7.07
C LEU A 75 -6.01 2.80 6.12
N ALA A 76 -6.40 3.57 5.11
CA ALA A 76 -7.14 3.06 3.97
C ALA A 76 -6.25 3.05 2.72
N ASP A 77 -6.16 1.91 2.05
CA ASP A 77 -5.55 1.77 0.73
C ASP A 77 -6.64 1.77 -0.32
N VAL A 78 -6.68 2.80 -1.16
CA VAL A 78 -7.77 3.03 -2.12
C VAL A 78 -7.32 2.67 -3.53
N GLY A 79 -8.14 1.86 -4.20
CA GLY A 79 -7.76 1.25 -5.46
C GLY A 79 -6.66 0.23 -5.27
N SER A 80 -6.74 -0.55 -4.18
CA SER A 80 -5.69 -1.48 -3.73
C SER A 80 -5.24 -2.48 -4.79
N GLY A 81 -6.11 -2.84 -5.73
CA GLY A 81 -5.78 -3.75 -6.81
C GLY A 81 -5.34 -5.12 -6.31
N ALA A 82 -4.05 -5.39 -6.47
CA ALA A 82 -3.39 -6.57 -5.91
C ALA A 82 -3.14 -6.48 -4.39
N GLY A 83 -3.61 -5.44 -3.70
CA GLY A 83 -3.35 -5.20 -2.29
C GLY A 83 -2.11 -4.35 -2.01
N LEU A 84 -1.76 -3.48 -2.94
CA LEU A 84 -0.52 -2.70 -2.91
C LEU A 84 -0.80 -1.20 -2.82
N PRO A 85 -0.28 -0.52 -1.78
CA PRO A 85 0.69 -0.98 -0.80
C PRO A 85 0.09 -1.65 0.45
N GLY A 86 -1.22 -1.74 0.61
CA GLY A 86 -1.90 -2.06 1.85
C GLY A 86 -1.53 -3.40 2.49
N ILE A 87 -1.43 -4.52 1.73
CA ILE A 87 -1.06 -5.84 2.26
C ILE A 87 0.37 -5.83 2.83
N PRO A 88 1.42 -5.39 2.10
CA PRO A 88 2.75 -5.30 2.67
C PRO A 88 2.83 -4.42 3.93
N LEU A 89 2.10 -3.30 3.96
CA LEU A 89 2.04 -2.43 5.13
C LEU A 89 1.36 -3.10 6.32
N ALA A 90 0.26 -3.82 6.09
CA ALA A 90 -0.45 -4.57 7.14
C ALA A 90 0.42 -5.68 7.76
N ILE A 91 1.18 -6.39 6.93
CA ILE A 91 2.12 -7.42 7.38
C ILE A 91 3.26 -6.80 8.20
N ALA A 92 3.86 -5.71 7.71
CA ALA A 92 4.97 -5.05 8.37
C ALA A 92 4.58 -4.34 9.67
N ARG A 93 3.31 -3.99 9.85
CA ARG A 93 2.78 -3.27 11.02
C ARG A 93 1.46 -3.88 11.50
N PRO A 94 1.51 -5.04 12.15
CA PRO A 94 0.29 -5.77 12.59
C PRO A 94 -0.57 -4.99 13.59
N GLN A 95 -0.01 -3.96 14.23
CA GLN A 95 -0.75 -3.05 15.11
C GLN A 95 -1.58 -1.99 14.36
N TRP A 96 -1.40 -1.81 13.05
CA TRP A 96 -2.20 -0.89 12.25
C TRP A 96 -3.51 -1.55 11.83
N ARG A 97 -4.59 -0.78 11.79
CA ARG A 97 -5.85 -1.21 11.17
C ARG A 97 -5.86 -0.75 9.73
N VAL A 98 -5.80 -1.70 8.81
CA VAL A 98 -5.70 -1.43 7.37
C VAL A 98 -7.01 -1.84 6.69
N THR A 99 -7.62 -0.91 5.96
CA THR A 99 -8.77 -1.21 5.11
C THR A 99 -8.36 -1.09 3.65
N LEU A 100 -8.56 -2.15 2.89
CA LEU A 100 -8.28 -2.23 1.46
C LEU A 100 -9.57 -1.98 0.69
N ASN A 101 -9.57 -1.00 -0.20
CA ASN A 101 -10.74 -0.70 -1.04
C ASN A 101 -10.43 -0.90 -2.52
N ASP A 102 -11.30 -1.60 -3.21
CA ASP A 102 -11.33 -1.65 -4.69
C ASP A 102 -12.77 -1.81 -5.18
N ALA A 103 -13.08 -1.26 -6.36
CA ALA A 103 -14.40 -1.38 -6.98
C ALA A 103 -14.60 -2.73 -7.71
N SER A 104 -13.52 -3.47 -7.95
CA SER A 104 -13.54 -4.73 -8.68
C SER A 104 -13.76 -5.92 -7.75
N GLN A 105 -14.89 -6.60 -7.91
CA GLN A 105 -15.21 -7.83 -7.17
C GLN A 105 -14.12 -8.90 -7.26
N LYS A 106 -13.49 -9.06 -8.43
CA LYS A 106 -12.39 -10.02 -8.62
C LYS A 106 -11.19 -9.68 -7.75
N LYS A 107 -10.83 -8.39 -7.66
CA LYS A 107 -9.72 -7.91 -6.84
C LYS A 107 -10.05 -8.03 -5.36
N THR A 108 -11.25 -7.63 -4.93
CA THR A 108 -11.64 -7.74 -3.52
C THR A 108 -11.77 -9.19 -3.07
N ALA A 109 -12.15 -10.12 -3.94
CA ALA A 109 -12.11 -11.56 -3.66
C ALA A 109 -10.67 -12.03 -3.39
N PHE A 110 -9.70 -11.62 -4.21
CA PHE A 110 -8.28 -11.89 -3.97
C PHE A 110 -7.81 -11.29 -2.63
N LEU A 111 -8.17 -10.04 -2.33
CA LEU A 111 -7.77 -9.38 -1.08
C LEU A 111 -8.31 -10.11 0.15
N ARG A 112 -9.59 -10.51 0.13
CA ARG A 112 -10.21 -11.31 1.22
C ARG A 112 -9.53 -12.66 1.39
N GLN A 113 -9.29 -13.37 0.29
CA GLN A 113 -8.59 -14.66 0.33
C GLN A 113 -7.18 -14.50 0.88
N THR A 114 -6.44 -13.49 0.45
CA THR A 114 -5.09 -13.20 0.94
C THR A 114 -5.09 -12.90 2.44
N ALA A 115 -6.03 -12.08 2.92
CA ALA A 115 -6.15 -11.77 4.35
C ALA A 115 -6.41 -13.05 5.18
N ILE A 116 -7.23 -13.97 4.68
CA ILE A 116 -7.50 -15.26 5.33
C ILE A 116 -6.27 -16.16 5.32
N GLU A 117 -5.65 -16.37 4.15
CA GLU A 117 -4.51 -17.29 4.01
C GLU A 117 -3.26 -16.84 4.77
N LEU A 118 -3.09 -15.54 4.94
CA LEU A 118 -2.00 -14.94 5.71
C LEU A 118 -2.38 -14.62 7.17
N ALA A 119 -3.60 -14.95 7.59
CA ALA A 119 -4.12 -14.68 8.94
C ALA A 119 -3.98 -13.20 9.36
N LEU A 120 -4.25 -12.26 8.45
CA LEU A 120 -4.13 -10.82 8.68
C LEU A 120 -5.37 -10.29 9.43
N ALA A 121 -5.42 -10.46 10.75
CA ALA A 121 -6.53 -10.02 11.59
C ALA A 121 -6.73 -8.49 11.60
N ASN A 122 -5.72 -7.74 11.18
CA ASN A 122 -5.71 -6.28 11.11
C ASN A 122 -6.17 -5.73 9.75
N VAL A 123 -6.59 -6.59 8.81
CA VAL A 123 -7.03 -6.21 7.47
C VAL A 123 -8.54 -6.34 7.33
N THR A 124 -9.17 -5.30 6.79
CA THR A 124 -10.58 -5.29 6.35
C THR A 124 -10.64 -4.99 4.86
N VAL A 125 -11.59 -5.58 4.14
CA VAL A 125 -11.77 -5.34 2.69
C VAL A 125 -13.13 -4.71 2.43
N HIS A 126 -13.12 -3.53 1.82
CA HIS A 126 -14.31 -2.82 1.36
C HIS A 126 -14.40 -2.91 -0.18
N GLU A 127 -15.52 -3.46 -0.67
CA GLU A 127 -15.84 -3.52 -2.10
C GLU A 127 -16.75 -2.37 -2.47
N GLY A 128 -16.35 -1.58 -3.46
CA GLY A 128 -17.16 -0.47 -3.95
C GLY A 128 -16.30 0.71 -4.42
N ARG A 129 -16.98 1.64 -5.09
CA ARG A 129 -16.35 2.89 -5.54
C ARG A 129 -16.06 3.79 -4.34
N VAL A 130 -14.87 4.36 -4.34
CA VAL A 130 -14.39 5.19 -3.24
C VAL A 130 -15.26 6.42 -3.01
N GLU A 131 -15.79 7.01 -4.07
CA GLU A 131 -16.61 8.22 -4.01
C GLU A 131 -17.93 7.99 -3.25
N ALA A 132 -18.44 6.75 -3.27
CA ALA A 132 -19.67 6.35 -2.56
C ALA A 132 -19.40 5.80 -1.16
N TRP A 133 -18.13 5.50 -0.83
CA TRP A 133 -17.78 4.89 0.45
C TRP A 133 -17.95 5.86 1.62
N ARG A 134 -18.73 5.45 2.62
CA ARG A 134 -18.97 6.22 3.85
C ARG A 134 -18.64 5.32 5.06
N PRO A 135 -17.37 5.25 5.47
CA PRO A 135 -16.98 4.44 6.63
C PRO A 135 -17.53 5.04 7.93
N ALA A 136 -17.73 4.20 8.93
CA ALA A 136 -18.20 4.64 10.26
C ALA A 136 -17.17 5.57 10.95
N ALA A 137 -15.88 5.39 10.67
CA ALA A 137 -14.81 6.27 11.14
C ALA A 137 -13.85 6.59 9.98
N ARG A 138 -13.35 7.81 9.97
CA ARG A 138 -12.36 8.26 9.00
C ARG A 138 -10.96 7.73 9.34
N PHE A 139 -10.05 7.77 8.38
CA PHE A 139 -8.70 7.23 8.49
C PHE A 139 -7.67 8.32 8.76
N ALA A 140 -6.65 8.00 9.55
CA ALA A 140 -5.51 8.89 9.77
C ALA A 140 -4.70 9.08 8.49
N VAL A 141 -4.55 8.00 7.70
CA VAL A 141 -3.89 8.01 6.40
C VAL A 141 -4.79 7.33 5.37
N VAL A 142 -4.97 7.98 4.22
CA VAL A 142 -5.55 7.39 3.02
C VAL A 142 -4.47 7.35 1.95
N ILE A 143 -4.03 6.15 1.57
CA ILE A 143 -2.95 5.94 0.60
C ILE A 143 -3.49 5.38 -0.71
N SER A 144 -2.82 5.70 -1.81
CA SER A 144 -3.09 5.07 -3.11
C SER A 144 -1.86 5.04 -4.00
N ARG A 145 -1.78 3.99 -4.83
CA ARG A 145 -0.82 3.84 -5.93
C ARG A 145 -1.50 3.87 -7.30
N ALA A 146 -2.83 3.96 -7.34
CA ALA A 146 -3.64 3.69 -8.54
C ALA A 146 -4.09 4.93 -9.32
N PHE A 147 -4.11 6.11 -8.70
CA PHE A 147 -4.64 7.29 -9.35
C PHE A 147 -3.63 7.91 -10.32
N ALA A 148 -4.07 8.16 -11.57
CA ALA A 148 -3.26 8.80 -12.59
C ALA A 148 -3.00 10.28 -12.27
N GLU A 149 -4.03 10.98 -11.75
CA GLU A 149 -3.97 12.41 -11.41
C GLU A 149 -4.20 12.63 -9.92
N LEU A 150 -3.45 13.56 -9.36
CA LEU A 150 -3.44 13.87 -7.95
C LEU A 150 -4.70 14.61 -7.50
N THR A 151 -5.17 15.55 -8.32
CA THR A 151 -6.42 16.28 -8.10
C THR A 151 -7.63 15.34 -8.05
N GLY A 152 -7.66 14.33 -8.92
CA GLY A 152 -8.67 13.28 -8.91
C GLY A 152 -8.63 12.45 -7.63
N PHE A 153 -7.43 12.08 -7.15
CA PHE A 153 -7.26 11.38 -5.88
C PHE A 153 -7.77 12.20 -4.69
N ILE A 154 -7.38 13.47 -4.60
CA ILE A 154 -7.82 14.36 -3.53
C ILE A 154 -9.35 14.49 -3.52
N SER A 155 -9.94 14.78 -4.68
CA SER A 155 -11.39 14.94 -4.82
C SER A 155 -12.15 13.68 -4.40
N ALA A 156 -11.69 12.52 -4.85
CA ALA A 156 -12.35 11.24 -4.59
C ALA A 156 -12.20 10.78 -3.12
N CYS A 157 -11.09 11.12 -2.44
CA CYS A 157 -10.70 10.48 -1.18
C CYS A 157 -10.71 11.40 0.04
N ARG A 158 -10.80 12.73 -0.13
CA ARG A 158 -10.73 13.70 0.99
C ARG A 158 -11.73 13.41 2.11
N HIS A 159 -12.93 12.96 1.78
CA HIS A 159 -14.00 12.66 2.74
C HIS A 159 -13.68 11.48 3.67
N LEU A 160 -12.69 10.63 3.29
CA LEU A 160 -12.24 9.48 4.08
C LEU A 160 -11.21 9.86 5.14
N VAL A 161 -10.59 11.04 5.03
CA VAL A 161 -9.49 11.45 5.91
C VAL A 161 -10.02 12.06 7.19
N ALA A 162 -9.49 11.62 8.33
CA ALA A 162 -9.79 12.19 9.64
C ALA A 162 -9.23 13.62 9.77
N PRO A 163 -9.78 14.47 10.65
CA PRO A 163 -9.18 15.77 10.95
C PRO A 163 -7.70 15.63 11.33
N GLY A 164 -6.83 16.43 10.71
CA GLY A 164 -5.37 16.34 10.89
C GLY A 164 -4.70 15.16 10.18
N GLY A 165 -5.45 14.32 9.49
CA GLY A 165 -4.92 13.21 8.70
C GLY A 165 -4.39 13.63 7.34
N VAL A 166 -3.90 12.66 6.57
CA VAL A 166 -3.25 12.90 5.28
C VAL A 166 -3.76 11.99 4.17
N LEU A 167 -3.73 12.51 2.94
CA LEU A 167 -3.76 11.73 1.72
C LEU A 167 -2.31 11.48 1.29
N ALA A 168 -1.98 10.25 0.94
CA ALA A 168 -0.65 9.80 0.56
C ALA A 168 -0.69 9.17 -0.84
N ALA A 169 -0.12 9.81 -1.84
CA ALA A 169 -0.08 9.31 -3.21
C ALA A 169 1.31 8.78 -3.56
N MET A 170 1.40 7.52 -3.94
CA MET A 170 2.64 6.93 -4.47
C MET A 170 2.74 7.23 -5.97
N ARG A 171 3.86 7.83 -6.41
CA ARG A 171 4.05 8.31 -7.78
C ARG A 171 5.38 7.88 -8.36
N GLY A 172 5.42 7.61 -9.68
CA GLY A 172 6.66 7.33 -10.40
C GLY A 172 7.51 8.59 -10.64
N VAL A 173 6.86 9.72 -10.97
CA VAL A 173 7.52 10.99 -11.23
C VAL A 173 7.09 12.01 -10.19
N ALA A 174 8.02 12.90 -9.80
CA ALA A 174 7.68 14.00 -8.88
C ALA A 174 6.63 14.91 -9.54
N PRO A 175 5.46 15.07 -8.93
CA PRO A 175 4.47 15.98 -9.49
C PRO A 175 4.89 17.43 -9.25
N VAL A 176 4.76 18.24 -10.29
CA VAL A 176 4.78 19.70 -10.16
C VAL A 176 3.33 20.13 -9.96
N GLU A 177 2.76 19.82 -8.78
CA GLU A 177 1.34 20.11 -8.53
C GLU A 177 1.19 21.05 -7.32
N PRO A 178 0.39 22.12 -7.46
CA PRO A 178 0.09 23.01 -6.34
C PRO A 178 -0.74 22.26 -5.28
N GLY A 179 -0.43 22.52 -4.00
CA GLY A 179 -1.21 22.02 -2.87
C GLY A 179 -0.63 20.79 -2.16
N ALA A 180 0.46 20.18 -2.64
CA ALA A 180 1.17 19.16 -1.88
C ALA A 180 1.76 19.80 -0.59
N SER A 181 1.55 19.15 0.56
CA SER A 181 2.20 19.57 1.81
C SER A 181 3.67 19.15 1.83
N GLU A 182 3.97 18.02 1.18
CA GLU A 182 5.31 17.45 1.14
C GLU A 182 5.45 16.50 -0.06
N VAL A 183 6.62 16.50 -0.71
CA VAL A 183 7.00 15.55 -1.76
C VAL A 183 8.30 14.88 -1.34
N ILE A 184 8.26 13.58 -1.14
CA ILE A 184 9.38 12.78 -0.63
C ILE A 184 9.86 11.86 -1.74
N ALA A 185 11.14 11.99 -2.15
CA ALA A 185 11.77 11.04 -3.04
C ALA A 185 12.03 9.72 -2.29
N LEU A 186 11.54 8.61 -2.83
CA LEU A 186 11.74 7.29 -2.25
C LEU A 186 12.85 6.57 -3.00
N ARG A 187 13.81 6.02 -2.24
CA ARG A 187 14.78 5.07 -2.77
C ARG A 187 14.24 3.66 -2.56
N VAL A 188 13.90 2.98 -3.64
CA VAL A 188 13.44 1.59 -3.61
C VAL A 188 14.59 0.67 -4.03
N PRO A 189 15.07 -0.23 -3.15
CA PRO A 189 16.16 -1.15 -3.48
C PRO A 189 15.85 -2.00 -4.70
N MET A 190 16.86 -2.23 -5.54
CA MET A 190 16.76 -3.04 -6.77
C MET A 190 15.72 -2.55 -7.79
N LEU A 191 15.27 -1.31 -7.68
CA LEU A 191 14.37 -0.69 -8.63
C LEU A 191 15.05 0.54 -9.24
N ASP A 192 15.42 0.43 -10.51
CA ASP A 192 15.98 1.57 -11.29
C ASP A 192 14.83 2.41 -11.88
N ALA A 193 14.06 3.04 -10.98
CA ALA A 193 12.99 3.93 -11.37
C ALA A 193 12.72 4.95 -10.25
N GLN A 194 12.39 6.17 -10.65
CA GLN A 194 12.00 7.20 -9.69
C GLN A 194 10.72 6.80 -8.96
N ARG A 195 10.68 7.07 -7.65
CA ARG A 195 9.51 6.91 -6.81
C ARG A 195 9.39 8.09 -5.87
N HIS A 196 8.17 8.54 -5.67
CA HIS A 196 7.84 9.64 -4.78
C HIS A 196 6.61 9.31 -3.95
N LEU A 197 6.63 9.75 -2.71
CA LEU A 197 5.44 9.83 -1.86
C LEU A 197 5.04 11.29 -1.75
N VAL A 198 3.81 11.59 -2.14
CA VAL A 198 3.24 12.93 -2.07
C VAL A 198 2.20 12.97 -0.96
N LEU A 199 2.40 13.85 0.02
CA LEU A 199 1.52 13.99 1.16
C LEU A 199 0.68 15.27 1.03
N TYR A 200 -0.62 15.14 1.29
CA TYR A 200 -1.57 16.24 1.41
C TYR A 200 -2.18 16.22 2.80
N ARG A 201 -1.94 17.26 3.57
CA ARG A 201 -2.60 17.42 4.87
C ARG A 201 -4.00 17.98 4.65
N VAL A 202 -4.99 17.29 5.17
CA VAL A 202 -6.36 17.79 5.19
C VAL A 202 -6.47 18.69 6.41
N GLY A 203 -6.68 20.00 6.17
CA GLY A 203 -6.83 20.99 7.24
C GLY A 203 -7.96 20.60 8.22
N SER A 204 -7.76 20.99 9.46
CA SER A 204 -8.76 20.90 10.53
C SER A 204 -10.00 21.70 10.21
#